data_cf7ddd226d5aeb34914865d8ec81d3a2
#
_entry.id   cf7ddd226d5aeb34914865d8ec81d3a2
#
_cell.length_a   1.000
_cell.length_b   1.000
_cell.length_c   1.000
_cell.angle_alpha   90.00
_cell.angle_beta   90.00
_cell.angle_gamma   90.00
#
_symmetry.space_group_name_H-M   'P 1'
#
loop_
_entity.id
_entity.type
_entity.pdbx_description
1 polymer ?
#
loop_
_entity_poly.entity_id
_entity_poly.type
_entity_poly.pdbx_seq_one_letter_code
_entity_poly.pdbx_strand_id
1 'polypeptide(L)'
;MEETIIQKDVKKVKPTSKKLGLNYKRTCDCGATHINCMTAKDWLKSQLGVWEFFYENRDIRDKNLHPATFPISLARKIIELFSHEGEIVLDPFVGSGTTLVVAQDTNRNAVGFDLNPDYIKLCESRLANQNIFNKSKQLAIQDDARDIKDYFEPETISLIWTSPPYANLLNRNRKNKSRRDRKNDQYLKVEQYSQDDRDLGTYEIDKWALAMGDIYENLLPLLKEKGHCVINVPDMWWENQRITLHIALVDELRKRGYELRNTIIWDRRNIVNNIGIFGWPSNYITMGTTFEYLLDFWKPAIKQR
;
A
#
# COMPACT_ATOMS: atom_id res chain seq x y z
N MET A 1 57.90 3.57 3.00
CA MET A 1 57.18 2.33 2.65
C MET A 1 55.70 2.62 2.82
N GLU A 2 55.07 2.98 1.72
CA GLU A 2 53.63 3.26 1.65
C GLU A 2 52.89 1.95 1.31
N GLU A 3 52.04 1.52 2.21
CA GLU A 3 51.15 0.39 1.94
C GLU A 3 49.91 0.87 1.16
N THR A 4 49.89 0.52 -0.10
CA THR A 4 48.76 0.77 -1.00
C THR A 4 47.61 -0.23 -0.65
N ILE A 5 46.57 0.26 -0.04
CA ILE A 5 45.31 -0.53 0.21
C ILE A 5 44.58 -0.61 -1.11
N ILE A 6 44.61 -1.80 -1.72
CA ILE A 6 43.77 -2.14 -2.88
C ILE A 6 42.37 -2.36 -2.41
N GLN A 7 41.46 -1.40 -2.62
CA GLN A 7 40.03 -1.60 -2.55
C GLN A 7 39.58 -2.52 -3.70
N LYS A 8 39.20 -3.75 -3.36
CA LYS A 8 38.56 -4.66 -4.30
C LYS A 8 37.12 -4.19 -4.53
N ASP A 9 36.84 -3.71 -5.74
CA ASP A 9 35.48 -3.51 -6.25
C ASP A 9 34.73 -4.83 -6.22
N VAL A 10 33.84 -4.97 -5.24
CA VAL A 10 32.85 -6.06 -5.23
C VAL A 10 31.75 -5.68 -6.22
N LYS A 11 31.92 -6.09 -7.48
CA LYS A 11 30.83 -6.07 -8.46
C LYS A 11 29.67 -6.92 -7.90
N LYS A 12 28.57 -6.28 -7.48
CA LYS A 12 27.31 -6.96 -7.22
C LYS A 12 26.84 -7.61 -8.51
N VAL A 13 27.07 -8.90 -8.64
CA VAL A 13 26.48 -9.72 -9.71
C VAL A 13 24.99 -9.78 -9.43
N LYS A 14 24.18 -9.13 -10.26
CA LYS A 14 22.70 -9.28 -10.20
C LYS A 14 22.39 -10.75 -10.52
N PRO A 15 21.66 -11.46 -9.63
CA PRO A 15 21.28 -12.84 -9.93
C PRO A 15 20.34 -12.87 -11.12
N THR A 16 20.58 -13.78 -12.03
CA THR A 16 19.72 -14.10 -13.17
C THR A 16 18.40 -14.66 -12.65
N SER A 17 17.28 -13.97 -12.96
CA SER A 17 15.88 -14.37 -12.69
C SER A 17 15.55 -14.72 -11.24
N LYS A 18 14.94 -13.77 -10.52
CA LYS A 18 14.46 -13.92 -9.13
C LYS A 18 13.03 -14.48 -9.05
N LYS A 19 12.53 -15.20 -10.06
CA LYS A 19 11.15 -15.67 -10.12
C LYS A 19 10.76 -16.51 -8.91
N LEU A 20 9.71 -16.12 -8.20
CA LEU A 20 9.31 -16.73 -6.92
C LEU A 20 8.62 -18.09 -7.07
N GLY A 21 8.13 -18.46 -8.26
CA GLY A 21 7.48 -19.73 -8.49
C GLY A 21 6.25 -20.01 -7.59
N LEU A 22 5.55 -18.95 -7.15
CA LEU A 22 4.37 -19.09 -6.32
C LEU A 22 3.19 -19.62 -7.14
N ASN A 23 2.36 -20.44 -6.50
CA ASN A 23 1.06 -20.81 -7.08
C ASN A 23 0.18 -19.56 -7.11
N TYR A 24 -0.41 -19.25 -8.27
CA TYR A 24 -1.29 -18.11 -8.51
C TYR A 24 -2.73 -18.53 -8.86
N LYS A 25 -3.01 -19.81 -8.81
CA LYS A 25 -4.35 -20.36 -9.07
C LYS A 25 -5.18 -20.30 -7.80
N ARG A 26 -6.47 -19.99 -7.97
CA ARG A 26 -7.42 -20.08 -6.86
C ARG A 26 -7.48 -21.50 -6.30
N THR A 27 -7.62 -21.60 -4.98
CA THR A 27 -7.76 -22.87 -4.26
C THR A 27 -9.17 -23.08 -3.71
N CYS A 28 -10.03 -22.06 -3.81
CA CYS A 28 -11.43 -22.15 -3.40
C CYS A 28 -12.29 -22.87 -4.43
N ASP A 29 -13.39 -23.44 -3.96
CA ASP A 29 -14.45 -24.05 -4.77
C ASP A 29 -15.71 -23.17 -4.78
N CYS A 30 -15.53 -21.88 -5.11
CA CYS A 30 -16.62 -20.92 -5.14
C CYS A 30 -17.50 -21.15 -6.38
N GLY A 31 -18.83 -21.17 -6.17
CA GLY A 31 -19.81 -21.26 -7.24
C GLY A 31 -19.82 -20.03 -8.17
N ALA A 32 -20.41 -20.18 -9.35
CA ALA A 32 -20.50 -19.13 -10.36
C ALA A 32 -21.28 -17.86 -9.90
N THR A 33 -22.07 -17.97 -8.83
CA THR A 33 -22.81 -16.85 -8.24
C THR A 33 -22.01 -16.05 -7.22
N HIS A 34 -20.77 -16.48 -6.90
CA HIS A 34 -19.89 -15.78 -6.00
C HIS A 34 -19.08 -14.73 -6.74
N ILE A 35 -18.82 -13.60 -6.10
CA ILE A 35 -17.85 -12.60 -6.53
C ILE A 35 -16.60 -12.79 -5.70
N ASN A 36 -15.54 -13.27 -6.31
CA ASN A 36 -14.39 -13.85 -5.62
C ASN A 36 -14.90 -14.96 -4.65
N CYS A 37 -14.47 -14.98 -3.40
CA CYS A 37 -14.99 -15.96 -2.43
C CYS A 37 -16.24 -15.47 -1.67
N MET A 38 -16.82 -14.35 -2.09
CA MET A 38 -17.92 -13.67 -1.42
C MET A 38 -19.26 -14.08 -2.03
N THR A 39 -20.27 -14.34 -1.19
CA THR A 39 -21.63 -14.60 -1.68
C THR A 39 -22.23 -13.34 -2.31
N ALA A 40 -23.23 -13.50 -3.20
CA ALA A 40 -23.94 -12.38 -3.79
C ALA A 40 -24.56 -11.45 -2.74
N LYS A 41 -25.04 -12.00 -1.61
CA LYS A 41 -25.59 -11.23 -0.49
C LYS A 41 -24.55 -10.38 0.20
N ASP A 42 -23.35 -10.90 0.42
CA ASP A 42 -22.26 -10.17 1.08
C ASP A 42 -21.67 -9.12 0.14
N TRP A 43 -21.61 -9.43 -1.17
CA TRP A 43 -21.27 -8.47 -2.19
C TRP A 43 -22.23 -7.26 -2.20
N LEU A 44 -23.54 -7.48 -2.18
CA LEU A 44 -24.53 -6.41 -2.14
C LEU A 44 -24.32 -5.45 -0.97
N LYS A 45 -23.95 -5.97 0.21
CA LYS A 45 -23.64 -5.14 1.39
C LYS A 45 -22.32 -4.36 1.23
N SER A 46 -21.43 -4.83 0.39
CA SER A 46 -20.09 -4.27 0.20
C SER A 46 -20.03 -3.20 -0.88
N GLN A 47 -21.10 -3.01 -1.67
CA GLN A 47 -21.13 -2.08 -2.81
C GLN A 47 -21.15 -0.60 -2.44
N LEU A 48 -21.32 -0.25 -1.17
CA LEU A 48 -21.33 1.15 -0.75
C LEU A 48 -19.94 1.77 -0.95
N GLY A 49 -19.91 2.94 -1.55
CA GLY A 49 -18.65 3.65 -1.86
C GLY A 49 -18.09 4.49 -0.69
N VAL A 50 -18.69 4.42 0.50
CA VAL A 50 -18.18 5.06 1.72
C VAL A 50 -18.03 3.98 2.78
N TRP A 51 -16.82 3.80 3.25
CA TRP A 51 -16.48 2.76 4.22
C TRP A 51 -15.95 3.37 5.50
N GLU A 52 -16.32 2.76 6.63
CA GLU A 52 -15.87 3.13 7.96
C GLU A 52 -15.24 1.90 8.64
N PHE A 53 -14.08 2.09 9.26
CA PHE A 53 -13.36 1.04 9.97
C PHE A 53 -12.84 1.55 11.30
N PHE A 54 -12.71 0.65 12.26
CA PHE A 54 -12.13 0.92 13.57
C PHE A 54 -10.81 0.15 13.72
N TYR A 55 -9.89 0.71 14.51
CA TYR A 55 -8.72 -0.03 14.91
C TYR A 55 -9.08 -1.05 15.97
N GLU A 56 -8.73 -2.30 15.73
CA GLU A 56 -8.84 -3.39 16.70
C GLU A 56 -7.64 -3.39 17.67
N ASN A 57 -7.74 -4.17 18.76
CA ASN A 57 -6.64 -4.27 19.74
C ASN A 57 -5.31 -4.73 19.09
N ARG A 58 -5.38 -5.58 18.08
CA ARG A 58 -4.23 -6.03 17.30
C ARG A 58 -3.58 -4.87 16.52
N ASP A 59 -4.41 -4.03 15.89
CA ASP A 59 -3.93 -2.83 15.19
C ASP A 59 -3.22 -1.86 16.12
N ILE A 60 -3.77 -1.64 17.31
CA ILE A 60 -3.24 -0.68 18.30
C ILE A 60 -1.86 -1.12 18.77
N ARG A 61 -1.67 -2.41 19.03
CA ARG A 61 -0.38 -2.98 19.39
C ARG A 61 0.67 -2.77 18.31
N ASP A 62 0.30 -3.03 17.06
CA ASP A 62 1.19 -2.97 15.91
C ASP A 62 1.48 -1.52 15.46
N LYS A 63 0.58 -0.58 15.75
CA LYS A 63 0.71 0.85 15.42
C LYS A 63 1.89 1.54 16.09
N ASN A 64 2.35 1.04 17.23
CA ASN A 64 3.54 1.57 17.91
C ASN A 64 4.85 1.23 17.18
N LEU A 65 4.81 0.30 16.23
CA LEU A 65 5.98 -0.19 15.49
C LEU A 65 6.12 0.48 14.11
N HIS A 66 5.04 1.07 13.58
CA HIS A 66 5.04 1.74 12.28
C HIS A 66 4.08 2.95 12.30
N PRO A 67 4.51 4.14 11.81
CA PRO A 67 3.73 5.38 11.94
C PRO A 67 2.48 5.46 11.07
N ALA A 68 2.40 4.70 9.98
CA ALA A 68 1.36 4.78 8.97
C ALA A 68 0.74 3.40 8.71
N THR A 69 -0.05 2.89 9.66
CA THR A 69 -0.77 1.62 9.49
C THR A 69 -2.25 1.89 9.21
N PHE A 70 -2.83 1.12 8.29
CA PHE A 70 -4.28 1.04 8.11
C PHE A 70 -4.88 -0.11 8.92
N PRO A 71 -6.19 -0.07 9.25
CA PRO A 71 -6.85 -1.14 10.01
C PRO A 71 -6.81 -2.49 9.29
N ILE A 72 -6.64 -3.57 10.06
CA ILE A 72 -6.71 -4.95 9.57
C ILE A 72 -8.05 -5.21 8.85
N SER A 73 -9.15 -4.69 9.40
CA SER A 73 -10.50 -4.81 8.82
C SER A 73 -10.62 -4.15 7.44
N LEU A 74 -9.91 -3.03 7.19
CA LEU A 74 -9.85 -2.39 5.87
C LEU A 74 -9.12 -3.29 4.86
N ALA A 75 -7.93 -3.77 5.20
CA ALA A 75 -7.16 -4.66 4.34
C ALA A 75 -7.93 -5.96 4.03
N ARG A 76 -8.60 -6.53 5.04
CA ARG A 76 -9.43 -7.73 4.89
C ARG A 76 -10.54 -7.51 3.88
N LYS A 77 -11.29 -6.43 4.00
CA LYS A 77 -12.37 -6.12 3.06
C LYS A 77 -11.86 -5.98 1.62
N ILE A 78 -10.73 -5.32 1.40
CA ILE A 78 -10.15 -5.17 0.07
C ILE A 78 -9.66 -6.52 -0.47
N ILE A 79 -8.90 -7.29 0.31
CA ILE A 79 -8.36 -8.57 -0.14
C ILE A 79 -9.48 -9.56 -0.48
N GLU A 80 -10.54 -9.63 0.34
CA GLU A 80 -11.67 -10.52 0.09
C GLU A 80 -12.54 -10.08 -1.10
N LEU A 81 -12.67 -8.76 -1.34
CA LEU A 81 -13.44 -8.23 -2.47
C LEU A 81 -12.74 -8.50 -3.82
N PHE A 82 -11.42 -8.40 -3.87
CA PHE A 82 -10.68 -8.34 -5.14
C PHE A 82 -9.80 -9.55 -5.42
N SER A 83 -9.87 -10.61 -4.60
CA SER A 83 -9.11 -11.84 -4.83
C SER A 83 -9.82 -13.09 -4.33
N HIS A 84 -9.53 -14.24 -4.97
CA HIS A 84 -9.90 -15.56 -4.48
C HIS A 84 -8.85 -16.11 -3.51
N GLU A 85 -9.24 -17.10 -2.68
CA GLU A 85 -8.28 -17.90 -1.92
C GLU A 85 -7.27 -18.58 -2.84
N GLY A 86 -6.00 -18.60 -2.42
CA GLY A 86 -4.88 -19.14 -3.19
C GLY A 86 -4.28 -18.19 -4.22
N GLU A 87 -4.97 -17.11 -4.58
CA GLU A 87 -4.44 -16.11 -5.50
C GLU A 87 -3.37 -15.21 -4.85
N ILE A 88 -2.61 -14.49 -5.67
CA ILE A 88 -1.51 -13.64 -5.21
C ILE A 88 -2.00 -12.20 -5.02
N VAL A 89 -1.76 -11.68 -3.82
CA VAL A 89 -1.86 -10.26 -3.44
C VAL A 89 -0.45 -9.68 -3.38
N LEU A 90 -0.22 -8.56 -4.05
CA LEU A 90 1.04 -7.83 -4.04
C LEU A 90 0.88 -6.51 -3.27
N ASP A 91 1.84 -6.24 -2.37
CA ASP A 91 1.99 -4.94 -1.72
C ASP A 91 3.39 -4.36 -2.04
N PRO A 92 3.49 -3.39 -2.96
CA PRO A 92 4.77 -2.78 -3.34
C PRO A 92 5.44 -1.95 -2.24
N PHE A 93 4.71 -1.60 -1.16
CA PHE A 93 5.18 -0.76 -0.06
C PHE A 93 4.65 -1.31 1.27
N VAL A 94 5.10 -2.50 1.62
CA VAL A 94 4.47 -3.36 2.64
C VAL A 94 4.56 -2.82 4.07
N GLY A 95 5.52 -1.96 4.36
CA GLY A 95 5.71 -1.35 5.66
C GLY A 95 5.69 -2.38 6.80
N SER A 96 4.74 -2.24 7.72
CA SER A 96 4.59 -3.17 8.86
C SER A 96 4.01 -4.55 8.51
N GLY A 97 3.63 -4.81 7.25
CA GLY A 97 3.15 -6.12 6.80
C GLY A 97 1.67 -6.42 7.06
N THR A 98 0.82 -5.41 7.27
CA THR A 98 -0.62 -5.64 7.51
C THR A 98 -1.27 -6.40 6.35
N THR A 99 -0.92 -6.09 5.12
CA THR A 99 -1.37 -6.82 3.92
C THR A 99 -1.03 -8.30 3.99
N LEU A 100 0.22 -8.65 4.37
CA LEU A 100 0.68 -10.03 4.45
C LEU A 100 -0.05 -10.81 5.55
N VAL A 101 -0.23 -10.19 6.72
CA VAL A 101 -0.94 -10.79 7.85
C VAL A 101 -2.39 -11.09 7.47
N VAL A 102 -3.07 -10.15 6.80
CA VAL A 102 -4.46 -10.36 6.38
C VAL A 102 -4.56 -11.38 5.26
N ALA A 103 -3.65 -11.39 4.31
CA ALA A 103 -3.60 -12.42 3.27
C ALA A 103 -3.42 -13.82 3.88
N GLN A 104 -2.56 -13.95 4.90
CA GLN A 104 -2.41 -15.18 5.68
C GLN A 104 -3.74 -15.60 6.33
N ASP A 105 -4.39 -14.69 7.05
CA ASP A 105 -5.66 -14.95 7.76
C ASP A 105 -6.80 -15.33 6.80
N THR A 106 -6.69 -14.97 5.53
CA THR A 106 -7.72 -15.17 4.50
C THR A 106 -7.34 -16.20 3.42
N ASN A 107 -6.29 -16.99 3.65
CA ASN A 107 -5.78 -18.01 2.72
C ASN A 107 -5.38 -17.49 1.33
N ARG A 108 -4.88 -16.27 1.21
CA ARG A 108 -4.29 -15.72 -0.01
C ARG A 108 -2.78 -15.81 0.07
N ASN A 109 -2.12 -16.10 -1.06
CA ASN A 109 -0.69 -15.89 -1.16
C ASN A 109 -0.42 -14.38 -1.20
N ALA A 110 0.68 -13.93 -0.59
CA ALA A 110 1.02 -12.51 -0.64
C ALA A 110 2.53 -12.29 -0.70
N VAL A 111 2.91 -11.24 -1.42
CA VAL A 111 4.30 -10.78 -1.47
C VAL A 111 4.30 -9.28 -1.19
N GLY A 112 5.15 -8.87 -0.26
CA GLY A 112 5.32 -7.47 0.09
C GLY A 112 6.78 -7.04 -0.10
N PHE A 113 6.97 -5.81 -0.57
CA PHE A 113 8.28 -5.20 -0.76
C PHE A 113 8.44 -3.97 0.10
N ASP A 114 9.64 -3.74 0.60
CA ASP A 114 10.02 -2.50 1.28
C ASP A 114 11.53 -2.28 1.14
N LEU A 115 11.95 -1.01 1.07
CA LEU A 115 13.37 -0.63 1.07
C LEU A 115 13.99 -0.80 2.47
N ASN A 116 13.18 -0.65 3.52
CA ASN A 116 13.64 -0.63 4.91
C ASN A 116 13.77 -2.07 5.46
N PRO A 117 14.99 -2.55 5.78
CA PRO A 117 15.20 -3.89 6.31
C PRO A 117 14.52 -4.12 7.67
N ASP A 118 14.28 -3.08 8.46
CA ASP A 118 13.63 -3.24 9.75
C ASP A 118 12.13 -3.49 9.61
N TYR A 119 11.50 -2.95 8.56
CA TYR A 119 10.11 -3.29 8.22
C TYR A 119 9.99 -4.73 7.72
N ILE A 120 10.97 -5.22 6.97
CA ILE A 120 11.00 -6.65 6.56
C ILE A 120 11.08 -7.57 7.77
N LYS A 121 12.00 -7.32 8.72
CA LYS A 121 12.07 -8.08 9.98
C LYS A 121 10.77 -8.02 10.78
N LEU A 122 10.13 -6.83 10.81
CA LEU A 122 8.82 -6.67 11.46
C LEU A 122 7.76 -7.54 10.78
N CYS A 123 7.68 -7.57 9.45
CA CYS A 123 6.79 -8.45 8.71
C CYS A 123 7.01 -9.91 9.08
N GLU A 124 8.25 -10.39 9.06
CA GLU A 124 8.61 -11.76 9.42
C GLU A 124 8.17 -12.11 10.84
N SER A 125 8.41 -11.22 11.80
CA SER A 125 8.00 -11.42 13.19
C SER A 125 6.48 -11.51 13.37
N ARG A 126 5.71 -10.73 12.60
CA ARG A 126 4.23 -10.76 12.61
C ARG A 126 3.67 -12.00 11.96
N LEU A 127 4.37 -12.56 10.97
CA LEU A 127 3.99 -13.77 10.25
C LEU A 127 4.38 -15.06 11.02
N ALA A 128 5.28 -14.99 11.98
CA ALA A 128 5.79 -16.16 12.72
C ALA A 128 4.71 -16.92 13.51
N ASN A 129 3.59 -16.28 13.87
CA ASN A 129 2.46 -16.90 14.55
C ASN A 129 1.49 -17.57 13.55
N GLN A 130 2.00 -18.41 12.68
CA GLN A 130 1.20 -19.06 11.65
C GLN A 130 0.23 -20.07 12.23
N ASN A 131 -1.02 -20.03 11.74
CA ASN A 131 -1.94 -21.14 11.91
C ASN A 131 -1.43 -22.33 11.05
N ILE A 132 -1.16 -23.47 11.70
CA ILE A 132 -0.67 -24.68 11.04
C ILE A 132 -1.59 -25.20 9.92
N PHE A 133 -2.83 -24.77 9.88
CA PHE A 133 -3.80 -25.10 8.82
C PHE A 133 -3.73 -24.18 7.61
N ASN A 134 -2.95 -23.09 7.68
CA ASN A 134 -2.82 -22.17 6.57
C ASN A 134 -1.90 -22.73 5.49
N LYS A 135 -2.42 -22.87 4.27
CA LYS A 135 -1.69 -23.38 3.10
C LYS A 135 -1.11 -22.24 2.23
N SER A 136 -1.45 -21.01 2.52
CA SER A 136 -0.96 -19.85 1.76
C SER A 136 0.46 -19.46 2.17
N LYS A 137 1.18 -18.82 1.25
CA LYS A 137 2.56 -18.37 1.47
C LYS A 137 2.61 -16.86 1.50
N GLN A 138 3.29 -16.29 2.48
CA GLN A 138 3.56 -14.87 2.61
C GLN A 138 5.07 -14.65 2.57
N LEU A 139 5.51 -13.69 1.76
CA LEU A 139 6.92 -13.32 1.61
C LEU A 139 7.07 -11.81 1.80
N ALA A 140 8.01 -11.41 2.64
CA ALA A 140 8.47 -10.04 2.76
C ALA A 140 9.87 -9.95 2.13
N ILE A 141 10.06 -9.03 1.19
CA ILE A 141 11.29 -8.93 0.40
C ILE A 141 11.85 -7.52 0.52
N GLN A 142 13.12 -7.42 0.93
CA GLN A 142 13.82 -6.14 0.91
C GLN A 142 14.31 -5.87 -0.51
N ASP A 143 13.55 -5.08 -1.26
CA ASP A 143 13.96 -4.60 -2.59
C ASP A 143 13.16 -3.34 -2.97
N ASP A 144 13.55 -2.71 -4.07
CA ASP A 144 12.87 -1.55 -4.63
C ASP A 144 11.60 -1.96 -5.40
N ALA A 145 10.52 -1.21 -5.22
CA ALA A 145 9.28 -1.42 -5.96
C ALA A 145 9.45 -1.37 -7.50
N ARG A 146 10.48 -0.69 -7.98
CA ARG A 146 10.84 -0.62 -9.42
C ARG A 146 11.32 -1.95 -9.99
N ASP A 147 11.86 -2.83 -9.12
CA ASP A 147 12.46 -4.11 -9.51
C ASP A 147 11.49 -5.30 -9.34
N ILE A 148 10.26 -5.07 -8.88
CA ILE A 148 9.24 -6.12 -8.62
C ILE A 148 8.97 -7.00 -9.85
N LYS A 149 9.04 -6.43 -11.07
CA LYS A 149 8.85 -7.18 -12.33
C LYS A 149 9.77 -8.39 -12.48
N ASP A 150 10.93 -8.38 -11.83
CA ASP A 150 11.90 -9.46 -11.91
C ASP A 150 11.47 -10.70 -11.11
N TYR A 151 10.50 -10.56 -10.20
CA TYR A 151 10.05 -11.60 -9.28
C TYR A 151 8.84 -12.41 -9.77
N PHE A 152 8.10 -11.90 -10.74
CA PHE A 152 6.84 -12.51 -11.18
C PHE A 152 6.80 -12.77 -12.68
N GLU A 153 6.07 -13.82 -13.06
CA GLU A 153 5.63 -13.99 -14.44
C GLU A 153 4.45 -13.05 -14.74
N PRO A 154 4.25 -12.68 -16.01
CA PRO A 154 3.07 -11.91 -16.42
C PRO A 154 1.76 -12.61 -16.00
N GLU A 155 0.74 -11.81 -15.66
CA GLU A 155 -0.63 -12.26 -15.37
C GLU A 155 -0.74 -13.26 -14.20
N THR A 156 0.12 -13.13 -13.20
CA THR A 156 0.09 -13.98 -12.00
C THR A 156 -0.53 -13.30 -10.78
N ILE A 157 -0.58 -11.96 -10.75
CA ILE A 157 -1.08 -11.17 -9.62
C ILE A 157 -2.56 -10.86 -9.84
N SER A 158 -3.40 -11.16 -8.85
CA SER A 158 -4.84 -10.87 -8.89
C SER A 158 -5.19 -9.51 -8.32
N LEU A 159 -4.47 -9.09 -7.27
CA LEU A 159 -4.67 -7.83 -6.58
C LEU A 159 -3.33 -7.18 -6.23
N ILE A 160 -3.19 -5.90 -6.55
CA ILE A 160 -2.22 -5.01 -5.93
C ILE A 160 -2.99 -4.18 -4.90
N TRP A 161 -2.56 -4.24 -3.63
CA TRP A 161 -3.14 -3.45 -2.55
C TRP A 161 -2.03 -2.78 -1.75
N THR A 162 -2.09 -1.46 -1.60
CA THR A 162 -1.05 -0.72 -0.89
C THR A 162 -1.47 0.67 -0.42
N SER A 163 -0.69 1.19 0.53
CA SER A 163 -0.68 2.59 0.96
C SER A 163 0.77 3.09 0.79
N PRO A 164 1.09 3.74 -0.35
CA PRO A 164 2.47 4.11 -0.66
C PRO A 164 3.00 5.24 0.23
N PRO A 165 4.31 5.50 0.27
CA PRO A 165 4.83 6.75 0.83
C PRO A 165 4.21 7.96 0.12
N TYR A 166 3.72 8.94 0.89
CA TYR A 166 2.96 10.08 0.36
C TYR A 166 3.88 11.28 0.09
N ALA A 167 4.77 11.19 -0.90
CA ALA A 167 5.75 12.22 -1.20
C ALA A 167 6.50 12.69 0.07
N ASN A 168 7.03 13.90 0.09
CA ASN A 168 7.78 14.45 1.22
C ASN A 168 6.91 14.91 2.43
N LEU A 169 5.74 14.31 2.60
CA LEU A 169 4.75 14.78 3.58
C LEU A 169 5.14 14.54 5.04
N LEU A 170 5.97 13.54 5.33
CA LEU A 170 6.52 13.30 6.66
C LEU A 170 7.62 14.31 7.01
N ASN A 171 8.43 14.72 6.04
CA ASN A 171 9.58 15.59 6.22
C ASN A 171 9.20 17.06 6.36
N ARG A 172 7.94 17.42 6.08
CA ARG A 172 7.48 18.81 6.15
C ARG A 172 7.32 19.28 7.59
N ASN A 173 8.00 20.37 7.94
CA ASN A 173 7.89 21.02 9.25
C ASN A 173 6.45 21.49 9.50
N ARG A 174 5.70 20.76 10.29
CA ARG A 174 4.36 21.16 10.73
C ARG A 174 4.48 22.18 11.86
N LYS A 175 4.25 23.45 11.60
CA LYS A 175 4.28 24.56 12.58
C LYS A 175 3.16 24.48 13.64
N ASN A 176 2.35 23.45 13.69
CA ASN A 176 1.18 23.35 14.56
C ASN A 176 1.57 23.05 16.02
N LYS A 177 1.25 23.99 16.91
CA LYS A 177 1.45 23.91 18.38
C LYS A 177 0.77 22.69 19.04
N SER A 178 -0.30 22.14 18.44
CA SER A 178 -1.03 20.98 18.96
C SER A 178 -0.22 19.66 18.96
N ARG A 179 0.97 19.64 18.38
CA ARG A 179 1.87 18.48 18.40
C ARG A 179 2.64 18.35 19.72
N ARG A 180 2.82 19.45 20.48
CA ARG A 180 3.57 19.45 21.75
C ARG A 180 2.87 18.70 22.88
N ASP A 181 1.53 18.53 22.79
CA ASP A 181 0.72 17.91 23.84
C ASP A 181 0.35 16.44 23.58
N ARG A 182 0.81 15.84 22.49
CA ARG A 182 0.54 14.42 22.24
C ARG A 182 1.48 13.57 23.08
N LYS A 183 0.91 12.78 23.99
CA LYS A 183 1.62 11.84 24.90
C LYS A 183 2.47 10.76 24.20
N ASN A 184 2.53 10.73 22.87
CA ASN A 184 3.24 9.72 22.09
C ASN A 184 4.32 10.37 21.22
N ASP A 185 5.50 10.60 21.83
CA ASP A 185 6.67 11.21 21.18
C ASP A 185 7.28 10.37 20.05
N GLN A 186 6.89 9.11 19.91
CA GLN A 186 7.44 8.19 18.87
C GLN A 186 7.14 8.66 17.44
N TYR A 187 5.99 9.30 17.21
CA TYR A 187 5.63 9.85 15.89
C TYR A 187 6.39 11.14 15.52
N LEU A 188 7.08 11.75 16.50
CA LEU A 188 7.87 12.97 16.28
C LEU A 188 9.26 12.67 15.72
N LYS A 189 9.70 11.41 15.78
CA LYS A 189 11.05 10.98 15.42
C LYS A 189 11.15 10.38 14.00
N VAL A 190 10.02 10.06 13.36
CA VAL A 190 10.04 9.53 12.00
C VAL A 190 9.99 10.69 11.02
N GLU A 191 11.14 11.06 10.49
CA GLU A 191 11.30 12.13 9.49
C GLU A 191 11.13 11.58 8.07
N GLN A 192 11.43 10.31 7.84
CA GLN A 192 11.30 9.62 6.54
C GLN A 192 11.08 8.11 6.76
N TYR A 193 10.53 7.44 5.75
CA TYR A 193 10.23 6.01 5.81
C TYR A 193 11.50 5.15 5.76
N SER A 194 12.54 5.63 5.08
CA SER A 194 13.82 4.96 4.88
C SER A 194 14.96 5.99 4.82
N GLN A 195 16.21 5.53 4.96
CA GLN A 195 17.42 6.32 4.72
C GLN A 195 17.96 6.14 3.28
N ASP A 196 17.22 5.45 2.44
CA ASP A 196 17.60 5.20 1.04
C ASP A 196 17.20 6.39 0.16
N ASP A 197 18.08 6.85 -0.70
CA ASP A 197 17.84 7.95 -1.64
C ASP A 197 16.71 7.66 -2.65
N ARG A 198 16.33 6.39 -2.78
CA ARG A 198 15.22 5.92 -3.61
C ARG A 198 13.86 6.02 -2.93
N ASP A 199 13.83 6.39 -1.64
CA ASP A 199 12.61 6.53 -0.86
C ASP A 199 11.71 7.60 -1.47
N LEU A 200 10.54 7.20 -1.95
CA LEU A 200 9.52 8.09 -2.52
C LEU A 200 8.99 9.10 -1.49
N GLY A 201 9.13 8.80 -0.20
CA GLY A 201 8.80 9.70 0.91
C GLY A 201 9.67 10.96 0.98
N THR A 202 10.72 11.07 0.17
CA THR A 202 11.58 12.26 0.06
C THR A 202 11.25 13.13 -1.15
N TYR A 203 10.41 12.64 -2.09
CA TYR A 203 10.18 13.30 -3.37
C TYR A 203 9.14 14.41 -3.26
N GLU A 204 9.34 15.49 -4.03
CA GLU A 204 8.30 16.47 -4.30
C GLU A 204 7.16 15.82 -5.10
N ILE A 205 5.96 16.42 -5.04
CA ILE A 205 4.71 15.78 -5.50
C ILE A 205 4.75 15.38 -6.96
N ASP A 206 5.24 16.24 -7.85
CA ASP A 206 5.30 15.96 -9.29
C ASP A 206 6.28 14.81 -9.58
N LYS A 207 7.44 14.84 -8.93
CA LYS A 207 8.44 13.76 -9.03
C LYS A 207 7.91 12.46 -8.45
N TRP A 208 7.16 12.52 -7.33
CA TRP A 208 6.51 11.39 -6.72
C TRP A 208 5.48 10.76 -7.65
N ALA A 209 4.60 11.59 -8.25
CA ALA A 209 3.56 11.09 -9.15
C ALA A 209 4.15 10.40 -10.38
N LEU A 210 5.18 10.96 -10.99
CA LEU A 210 5.92 10.35 -12.10
C LEU A 210 6.56 9.01 -11.69
N ALA A 211 7.25 8.97 -10.55
CA ALA A 211 7.89 7.75 -10.05
C ALA A 211 6.86 6.65 -9.73
N MET A 212 5.72 7.02 -9.16
CA MET A 212 4.58 6.12 -8.98
C MET A 212 4.11 5.58 -10.34
N GLY A 213 3.91 6.47 -11.32
CA GLY A 213 3.55 6.07 -12.68
C GLY A 213 4.50 5.02 -13.26
N ASP A 214 5.80 5.24 -13.17
CA ASP A 214 6.84 4.33 -13.70
C ASP A 214 6.84 2.97 -12.98
N ILE A 215 6.64 2.96 -11.66
CA ILE A 215 6.49 1.71 -10.89
C ILE A 215 5.26 0.94 -11.38
N TYR A 216 4.11 1.60 -11.45
CA TYR A 216 2.87 0.92 -11.84
C TYR A 216 2.84 0.50 -13.31
N GLU A 217 3.55 1.20 -14.21
CA GLU A 217 3.77 0.74 -15.58
C GLU A 217 4.46 -0.63 -15.63
N ASN A 218 5.47 -0.83 -14.78
CA ASN A 218 6.14 -2.13 -14.63
C ASN A 218 5.25 -3.20 -13.97
N LEU A 219 4.28 -2.81 -13.15
CA LEU A 219 3.38 -3.75 -12.46
C LEU A 219 2.15 -4.16 -13.30
N LEU A 220 1.73 -3.33 -14.26
CA LEU A 220 0.53 -3.61 -15.09
C LEU A 220 0.60 -4.96 -15.83
N PRO A 221 1.72 -5.36 -16.46
CA PRO A 221 1.83 -6.67 -17.11
C PRO A 221 1.68 -7.85 -16.15
N LEU A 222 2.03 -7.66 -14.87
CA LEU A 222 1.98 -8.71 -13.84
C LEU A 222 0.56 -8.99 -13.36
N LEU A 223 -0.33 -7.99 -13.44
CA LEU A 223 -1.75 -8.16 -13.13
C LEU A 223 -2.40 -9.09 -14.14
N LYS A 224 -3.26 -9.99 -13.65
CA LYS A 224 -4.19 -10.75 -14.48
C LYS A 224 -5.09 -9.81 -15.27
N GLU A 225 -5.60 -10.26 -16.39
CA GLU A 225 -6.70 -9.58 -17.08
C GLU A 225 -7.85 -9.34 -16.09
N LYS A 226 -8.37 -8.14 -16.05
CA LYS A 226 -9.38 -7.70 -15.06
C LYS A 226 -8.92 -7.78 -13.60
N GLY A 227 -7.62 -7.93 -13.34
CA GLY A 227 -7.04 -7.79 -12.00
C GLY A 227 -7.12 -6.35 -11.51
N HIS A 228 -7.20 -6.19 -10.21
CA HIS A 228 -7.40 -4.91 -9.55
C HIS A 228 -6.12 -4.37 -8.92
N CYS A 229 -6.00 -3.04 -8.91
CA CYS A 229 -4.96 -2.31 -8.20
C CYS A 229 -5.64 -1.25 -7.33
N VAL A 230 -5.65 -1.48 -6.02
CA VAL A 230 -6.28 -0.58 -5.05
C VAL A 230 -5.21 0.18 -4.28
N ILE A 231 -5.25 1.51 -4.34
CA ILE A 231 -4.25 2.36 -3.72
C ILE A 231 -4.92 3.30 -2.73
N ASN A 232 -4.48 3.26 -1.47
CA ASN A 232 -4.91 4.22 -0.47
C ASN A 232 -4.06 5.48 -0.58
N VAL A 233 -4.71 6.64 -0.70
CA VAL A 233 -4.04 7.93 -0.80
C VAL A 233 -4.87 9.03 -0.16
N PRO A 234 -4.29 9.88 0.73
CA PRO A 234 -4.96 11.05 1.28
C PRO A 234 -4.79 12.26 0.38
N ASP A 235 -5.68 13.24 0.54
CA ASP A 235 -5.37 14.61 0.22
C ASP A 235 -4.88 15.36 1.46
N MET A 236 -4.17 16.45 1.24
CA MET A 236 -3.59 17.24 2.32
C MET A 236 -3.80 18.72 2.14
N TRP A 237 -3.76 19.43 3.27
CA TRP A 237 -3.67 20.88 3.32
C TRP A 237 -2.25 21.28 3.68
N TRP A 238 -1.59 22.03 2.79
CA TRP A 238 -0.22 22.48 3.00
C TRP A 238 -0.04 23.92 2.45
N GLU A 239 0.59 24.80 3.25
CA GLU A 239 0.91 26.19 2.86
C GLU A 239 -0.28 26.93 2.21
N ASN A 240 -1.46 26.82 2.82
CA ASN A 240 -2.71 27.41 2.33
C ASN A 240 -3.19 26.87 0.97
N GLN A 241 -2.72 25.68 0.58
CA GLN A 241 -3.16 24.99 -0.63
C GLN A 241 -3.63 23.58 -0.34
N ARG A 242 -4.61 23.12 -1.11
CA ARG A 242 -5.05 21.74 -1.12
C ARG A 242 -4.13 20.94 -2.04
N ILE A 243 -3.42 19.99 -1.50
CA ILE A 243 -2.60 19.05 -2.27
C ILE A 243 -3.46 17.83 -2.58
N THR A 244 -3.75 17.61 -3.87
CA THR A 244 -4.64 16.55 -4.34
C THR A 244 -3.83 15.38 -4.91
N LEU A 245 -3.22 14.59 -4.02
CA LEU A 245 -2.41 13.44 -4.41
C LEU A 245 -3.21 12.42 -5.23
N HIS A 246 -4.50 12.25 -4.91
CA HIS A 246 -5.38 11.32 -5.62
C HIS A 246 -5.54 11.69 -7.10
N ILE A 247 -5.66 13.00 -7.43
CA ILE A 247 -5.77 13.46 -8.82
C ILE A 247 -4.48 13.17 -9.57
N ALA A 248 -3.33 13.56 -9.01
CA ALA A 248 -2.03 13.35 -9.63
C ALA A 248 -1.79 11.85 -9.92
N LEU A 249 -2.14 10.97 -8.97
CA LEU A 249 -1.99 9.52 -9.15
C LEU A 249 -2.94 8.96 -10.21
N VAL A 250 -4.20 9.39 -10.23
CA VAL A 250 -5.18 8.98 -11.24
C VAL A 250 -4.71 9.34 -12.64
N ASP A 251 -4.23 10.57 -12.83
CA ASP A 251 -3.75 11.06 -14.12
C ASP A 251 -2.54 10.27 -14.60
N GLU A 252 -1.58 9.97 -13.71
CA GLU A 252 -0.39 9.20 -14.08
C GLU A 252 -0.71 7.74 -14.39
N LEU A 253 -1.53 7.05 -13.60
CA LEU A 253 -1.86 5.65 -13.85
C LEU A 253 -2.70 5.46 -15.14
N ARG A 254 -3.59 6.40 -15.43
CA ARG A 254 -4.36 6.39 -16.69
C ARG A 254 -3.46 6.49 -17.92
N LYS A 255 -2.43 7.33 -17.89
CA LYS A 255 -1.43 7.44 -18.97
C LYS A 255 -0.70 6.11 -19.20
N ARG A 256 -0.60 5.25 -18.19
CA ARG A 256 0.09 3.97 -18.22
C ARG A 256 -0.83 2.76 -18.45
N GLY A 257 -2.08 3.00 -18.84
CA GLY A 257 -3.01 1.96 -19.27
C GLY A 257 -3.90 1.36 -18.19
N TYR A 258 -3.90 1.92 -16.98
CA TYR A 258 -4.89 1.57 -15.95
C TYR A 258 -6.22 2.28 -16.20
N GLU A 259 -7.33 1.62 -15.92
CA GLU A 259 -8.65 2.25 -15.85
C GLU A 259 -9.10 2.44 -14.40
N LEU A 260 -9.46 3.66 -13.99
CA LEU A 260 -10.09 3.90 -12.70
C LEU A 260 -11.52 3.34 -12.73
N ARG A 261 -11.81 2.35 -11.90
CA ARG A 261 -13.13 1.71 -11.79
C ARG A 261 -13.97 2.31 -10.69
N ASN A 262 -13.39 2.45 -9.50
CA ASN A 262 -14.10 2.95 -8.35
C ASN A 262 -13.23 3.95 -7.58
N THR A 263 -13.89 4.95 -7.01
CA THR A 263 -13.32 5.81 -5.98
C THR A 263 -14.11 5.56 -4.69
N ILE A 264 -13.47 4.93 -3.73
CA ILE A 264 -14.08 4.59 -2.46
C ILE A 264 -13.56 5.58 -1.42
N ILE A 265 -14.42 6.08 -0.58
CA ILE A 265 -14.07 6.97 0.52
C ILE A 265 -13.91 6.16 1.80
N TRP A 266 -12.71 6.14 2.34
CA TRP A 266 -12.48 5.65 3.69
C TRP A 266 -12.73 6.78 4.69
N ASP A 267 -13.89 6.73 5.35
CA ASP A 267 -14.26 7.67 6.39
C ASP A 267 -13.46 7.39 7.67
N ARG A 268 -12.71 8.39 8.13
CA ARG A 268 -11.81 8.29 9.28
C ARG A 268 -12.29 9.10 10.47
N ARG A 269 -13.50 9.66 10.46
CA ARG A 269 -14.01 10.53 11.54
C ARG A 269 -13.91 9.86 12.90
N ASN A 270 -14.13 8.55 12.98
CA ASN A 270 -14.09 7.79 14.23
C ASN A 270 -12.68 7.45 14.73
N ILE A 271 -11.65 7.64 13.91
CA ILE A 271 -10.26 7.31 14.26
C ILE A 271 -9.34 8.53 14.28
N VAL A 272 -9.83 9.69 13.91
CA VAL A 272 -9.12 10.98 13.97
C VAL A 272 -9.54 11.72 15.23
N ASN A 273 -8.71 11.65 16.26
CA ASN A 273 -9.05 12.17 17.59
C ASN A 273 -9.14 13.69 17.73
N ASN A 274 -8.53 14.48 16.83
CA ASN A 274 -8.60 15.94 16.88
C ASN A 274 -8.50 16.52 15.48
N ILE A 275 -9.58 17.08 15.00
CA ILE A 275 -9.59 17.96 13.84
C ILE A 275 -9.12 19.32 14.33
N GLY A 276 -7.94 19.77 13.87
CA GLY A 276 -7.45 21.11 14.16
C GLY A 276 -8.37 22.19 13.60
N ILE A 277 -8.32 23.38 14.16
CA ILE A 277 -9.00 24.56 13.59
C ILE A 277 -8.25 24.94 12.31
N PHE A 278 -8.94 24.91 11.18
CA PHE A 278 -8.40 25.32 9.88
C PHE A 278 -9.06 26.64 9.46
N GLY A 279 -8.23 27.66 9.20
CA GLY A 279 -8.71 28.93 8.72
C GLY A 279 -9.46 29.79 9.75
N TRP A 280 -9.72 31.04 9.36
CA TRP A 280 -10.55 31.97 10.12
C TRP A 280 -11.78 32.37 9.28
N PRO A 281 -12.97 32.43 9.86
CA PRO A 281 -14.18 32.75 9.12
C PRO A 281 -14.13 34.10 8.37
N SER A 282 -13.29 35.01 8.83
CA SER A 282 -13.13 36.33 8.20
C SER A 282 -12.25 36.31 6.94
N ASN A 283 -11.42 35.31 6.75
CA ASN A 283 -10.45 35.25 5.65
C ASN A 283 -10.80 34.16 4.63
N TYR A 284 -11.07 32.94 5.11
CA TYR A 284 -11.42 31.78 4.27
C TYR A 284 -12.04 30.67 5.11
N ILE A 285 -12.81 29.83 4.47
CA ILE A 285 -13.37 28.61 5.08
C ILE A 285 -12.63 27.40 4.54
N THR A 286 -12.04 26.62 5.44
CA THR A 286 -11.35 25.37 5.11
C THR A 286 -11.94 24.22 5.88
N MET A 287 -12.30 23.15 5.16
CA MET A 287 -12.80 21.90 5.76
C MET A 287 -11.65 20.97 6.07
N GLY A 288 -11.66 20.36 7.26
CA GLY A 288 -10.72 19.31 7.64
C GLY A 288 -10.90 18.07 6.78
N THR A 289 -9.78 17.43 6.40
CA THR A 289 -9.81 16.16 5.69
C THR A 289 -9.94 15.03 6.70
N THR A 290 -11.11 14.42 6.75
CA THR A 290 -11.44 13.31 7.68
C THR A 290 -11.62 11.99 6.96
N PHE A 291 -11.11 11.88 5.75
CA PHE A 291 -11.21 10.70 4.91
C PHE A 291 -9.94 10.52 4.06
N GLU A 292 -9.77 9.34 3.54
CA GLU A 292 -8.79 9.02 2.50
C GLU A 292 -9.49 8.37 1.32
N TYR A 293 -8.83 8.37 0.17
CA TYR A 293 -9.31 7.75 -1.05
C TYR A 293 -8.73 6.35 -1.19
N LEU A 294 -9.58 5.38 -1.49
CA LEU A 294 -9.19 4.08 -2.00
C LEU A 294 -9.49 4.09 -3.50
N LEU A 295 -8.46 4.27 -4.29
CA LEU A 295 -8.55 4.35 -5.75
C LEU A 295 -8.43 2.93 -6.30
N ASP A 296 -9.52 2.39 -6.81
CA ASP A 296 -9.57 1.07 -7.43
C ASP A 296 -9.39 1.20 -8.95
N PHE A 297 -8.23 0.84 -9.40
CA PHE A 297 -7.90 0.68 -10.81
C PHE A 297 -7.99 -0.78 -11.22
N TRP A 298 -8.18 -1.02 -12.49
CA TRP A 298 -8.09 -2.37 -13.04
C TRP A 298 -7.26 -2.40 -14.31
N LYS A 299 -6.78 -3.60 -14.66
CA LYS A 299 -6.18 -3.88 -15.96
C LYS A 299 -7.32 -4.17 -16.94
N PRO A 300 -7.56 -3.31 -17.96
CA PRO A 300 -8.62 -3.57 -18.95
C PRO A 300 -8.30 -4.84 -19.74
N ALA A 301 -9.35 -5.54 -20.16
CA ALA A 301 -9.22 -6.64 -21.09
C ALA A 301 -8.67 -6.16 -22.43
N ILE A 302 -7.72 -6.88 -23.00
CA ILE A 302 -7.25 -6.60 -24.36
C ILE A 302 -8.43 -6.87 -25.29
N LYS A 303 -9.00 -5.82 -25.89
CA LYS A 303 -10.00 -5.99 -26.94
C LYS A 303 -9.31 -6.69 -28.11
N GLN A 304 -9.64 -7.96 -28.33
CA GLN A 304 -9.30 -8.60 -29.59
C GLN A 304 -9.97 -7.78 -30.71
N ARG A 305 -9.14 -7.13 -31.53
CA ARG A 305 -9.60 -6.42 -32.74
C ARG A 305 -9.87 -7.42 -33.86
#